data_6c8e1b95c8e6dc8f0a6d11700fc32751
#
_entry.id   6c8e1b95c8e6dc8f0a6d11700fc32751
#
_cell.length_a   1.000
_cell.length_b   1.000
_cell.length_c   1.000
_cell.angle_alpha   90.00
_cell.angle_beta   90.00
_cell.angle_gamma   90.00
#
_symmetry.space_group_name_H-M   'P 1'
#
loop_
_entity.id
_entity.type
_entity.pdbx_description
1 polymer ?
#
loop_
_entity_poly.entity_id
_entity_poly.type
_entity_poly.pdbx_seq_one_letter_code
_entity_poly.pdbx_strand_id
1 'polypeptide(L)'
;GLSIMKIVEELDTGPVCKIYKINIENNLNALEISENLSSLAAEKILDNIDDIIDDKANFIEQDHATATYASKIQKSEGQIDWKDDARKIIGKVNGLYPVPGAYFNFNGERHKILKAKIGNGQGKPGEVLADYLEIACGNKQSIKINEIQRQGKKVQNIGEFVLGTQIKKGSFL
;
A
#
# COMPACT_ATOMS: atom_id res chain seq x y z
N GLY A 1 0.94 -12.52 6.59
CA GLY A 1 1.40 -13.48 7.60
C GLY A 1 2.90 -13.45 7.78
N LEU A 2 3.40 -14.24 8.72
CA LEU A 2 4.79 -14.42 9.06
C LEU A 2 5.14 -15.89 8.94
N SER A 3 6.32 -16.21 8.38
CA SER A 3 6.88 -17.57 8.38
C SER A 3 8.25 -17.58 9.07
N ILE A 4 8.52 -18.59 9.88
CA ILE A 4 9.84 -18.89 10.45
C ILE A 4 10.44 -20.01 9.60
N MET A 5 11.54 -19.70 8.91
CA MET A 5 12.18 -20.63 7.98
C MET A 5 13.70 -20.69 8.18
N LYS A 6 14.35 -21.76 7.74
CA LYS A 6 15.82 -21.86 7.67
C LYS A 6 16.35 -21.02 6.53
N ILE A 7 17.48 -20.36 6.74
CA ILE A 7 18.23 -19.70 5.68
C ILE A 7 19.01 -20.77 4.91
N VAL A 8 18.86 -20.77 3.59
CA VAL A 8 19.58 -21.62 2.64
C VAL A 8 20.23 -20.74 1.56
N GLU A 9 20.97 -21.35 0.62
CA GLU A 9 21.71 -20.62 -0.40
C GLU A 9 20.78 -19.80 -1.33
N GLU A 10 19.64 -20.36 -1.70
CA GLU A 10 18.65 -19.68 -2.54
C GLU A 10 17.70 -18.83 -1.68
N LEU A 11 17.31 -17.67 -2.24
CA LEU A 11 16.45 -16.69 -1.54
C LEU A 11 15.05 -17.24 -1.30
N ASP A 12 14.59 -17.18 -0.05
CA ASP A 12 13.22 -17.52 0.41
C ASP A 12 12.78 -18.98 0.13
N THR A 13 13.71 -19.91 -0.11
CA THR A 13 13.40 -21.30 -0.46
C THR A 13 13.54 -22.30 0.69
N GLY A 14 14.09 -21.89 1.83
CA GLY A 14 14.35 -22.76 2.96
C GLY A 14 13.10 -23.37 3.59
N PRO A 15 13.24 -24.53 4.29
CA PRO A 15 12.12 -25.19 4.93
C PRO A 15 11.53 -24.34 6.07
N VAL A 16 10.22 -24.42 6.24
CA VAL A 16 9.42 -23.61 7.16
C VAL A 16 8.99 -24.42 8.38
N CYS A 17 9.22 -23.90 9.59
CA CYS A 17 8.77 -24.56 10.81
C CYS A 17 7.43 -24.02 11.33
N LYS A 18 7.14 -22.74 11.14
CA LYS A 18 5.89 -22.12 11.62
C LYS A 18 5.39 -21.05 10.66
N ILE A 19 4.07 -20.95 10.56
CA ILE A 19 3.37 -19.88 9.81
C ILE A 19 2.34 -19.27 10.74
N TYR A 20 2.37 -17.94 10.87
CA TYR A 20 1.41 -17.13 11.62
C TYR A 20 0.65 -16.22 10.67
N LYS A 21 -0.67 -16.25 10.74
CA LYS A 21 -1.55 -15.43 9.90
C LYS A 21 -2.05 -14.22 10.66
N ILE A 22 -2.16 -13.07 10.00
CA ILE A 22 -2.86 -11.89 10.50
C ILE A 22 -4.02 -11.54 9.59
N ASN A 23 -5.08 -11.00 10.16
CA ASN A 23 -6.14 -10.38 9.38
C ASN A 23 -5.72 -8.96 9.00
N ILE A 24 -5.86 -8.63 7.72
CA ILE A 24 -5.55 -7.29 7.21
C ILE A 24 -6.86 -6.53 7.05
N GLU A 25 -7.03 -5.46 7.83
CA GLU A 25 -8.15 -4.55 7.68
C GLU A 25 -7.99 -3.69 6.43
N ASN A 26 -9.10 -3.38 5.75
CA ASN A 26 -9.10 -2.70 4.45
C ASN A 26 -8.54 -1.26 4.46
N ASN A 27 -8.34 -0.68 5.64
CA ASN A 27 -7.85 0.69 5.82
C ASN A 27 -6.36 0.79 6.17
N LEU A 28 -5.69 -0.35 6.44
CA LEU A 28 -4.27 -0.36 6.76
C LEU A 28 -3.42 -0.13 5.52
N ASN A 29 -2.34 0.65 5.69
CA ASN A 29 -1.33 0.83 4.67
C ASN A 29 -0.13 -0.13 4.85
N ALA A 30 0.77 -0.18 3.89
CA ALA A 30 1.90 -1.11 3.89
C ALA A 30 2.85 -0.91 5.09
N LEU A 31 3.04 0.33 5.56
CA LEU A 31 3.86 0.61 6.75
C LEU A 31 3.21 0.03 8.01
N GLU A 32 1.92 0.30 8.23
CA GLU A 32 1.19 -0.22 9.39
C GLU A 32 1.17 -1.75 9.42
N ILE A 33 0.98 -2.39 8.24
CA ILE A 33 1.04 -3.85 8.11
C ILE A 33 2.46 -4.35 8.44
N SER A 34 3.50 -3.67 7.97
CA SER A 34 4.89 -4.03 8.24
C SER A 34 5.22 -3.93 9.73
N GLU A 35 4.76 -2.89 10.41
CA GLU A 35 4.92 -2.69 11.86
C GLU A 35 4.21 -3.80 12.65
N ASN A 36 2.97 -4.14 12.27
CA ASN A 36 2.22 -5.23 12.90
C ASN A 36 2.93 -6.58 12.71
N LEU A 37 3.44 -6.86 11.51
CA LEU A 37 4.19 -8.08 11.23
C LEU A 37 5.53 -8.13 11.97
N SER A 38 6.23 -6.99 12.09
CA SER A 38 7.48 -6.88 12.84
C SER A 38 7.28 -7.18 14.32
N SER A 39 6.22 -6.63 14.91
CA SER A 39 5.87 -6.90 16.32
C SER A 39 5.52 -8.36 16.55
N LEU A 40 4.73 -8.95 15.64
CA LEU A 40 4.39 -10.37 15.67
C LEU A 40 5.65 -11.24 15.52
N ALA A 41 6.58 -10.85 14.64
CA ALA A 41 7.83 -11.59 14.44
C ALA A 41 8.68 -11.62 15.70
N ALA A 42 8.83 -10.48 16.39
CA ALA A 42 9.58 -10.39 17.63
C ALA A 42 8.97 -11.26 18.76
N GLU A 43 7.64 -11.30 18.87
CA GLU A 43 6.96 -12.17 19.82
C GLU A 43 7.13 -13.66 19.45
N LYS A 44 6.84 -14.01 18.19
CA LYS A 44 6.79 -15.42 17.77
C LYS A 44 8.14 -16.09 17.64
N ILE A 45 9.23 -15.34 17.42
CA ILE A 45 10.56 -15.95 17.45
C ILE A 45 10.92 -16.38 18.88
N LEU A 46 10.56 -15.60 19.89
CA LEU A 46 10.79 -15.97 21.30
C LEU A 46 10.02 -17.22 21.70
N ASP A 47 8.79 -17.39 21.20
CA ASP A 47 7.96 -18.58 21.46
C ASP A 47 8.53 -19.87 20.86
N ASN A 48 9.44 -19.77 19.86
CA ASN A 48 9.90 -20.94 19.09
C ASN A 48 11.41 -21.16 19.16
N ILE A 49 12.20 -20.21 19.68
CA ILE A 49 13.66 -20.27 19.58
C ILE A 49 14.28 -21.46 20.33
N ASP A 50 13.74 -21.81 21.49
CA ASP A 50 14.24 -22.95 22.28
C ASP A 50 14.02 -24.27 21.54
N ASP A 51 12.86 -24.48 20.93
CA ASP A 51 12.59 -25.68 20.14
C ASP A 51 13.49 -25.75 18.88
N ILE A 52 13.85 -24.60 18.30
CA ILE A 52 14.76 -24.52 17.16
C ILE A 52 16.19 -24.88 17.57
N ILE A 53 16.68 -24.36 18.71
CA ILE A 53 18.03 -24.61 19.24
C ILE A 53 18.16 -26.07 19.67
N ASP A 54 17.12 -26.63 20.27
CA ASP A 54 17.10 -28.02 20.77
C ASP A 54 16.81 -29.04 19.67
N ASP A 55 16.74 -28.66 18.40
CA ASP A 55 16.38 -29.53 17.25
C ASP A 55 15.02 -30.21 17.39
N LYS A 56 14.08 -29.61 18.17
CA LYS A 56 12.71 -30.10 18.36
C LYS A 56 11.73 -29.54 17.34
N ALA A 57 12.10 -28.41 16.67
CA ALA A 57 11.26 -27.77 15.68
C ALA A 57 11.17 -28.62 14.39
N ASN A 58 9.94 -28.91 13.96
CA ASN A 58 9.73 -29.62 12.70
C ASN A 58 9.74 -28.65 11.52
N PHE A 59 10.68 -28.83 10.61
CA PHE A 59 10.84 -28.04 9.39
C PHE A 59 10.30 -28.81 8.18
N ILE A 60 9.41 -28.18 7.41
CA ILE A 60 8.74 -28.74 6.24
C ILE A 60 9.26 -28.02 5.00
N GLU A 61 9.69 -28.79 4.01
CA GLU A 61 10.14 -28.26 2.70
C GLU A 61 8.98 -27.52 2.00
N GLN A 62 9.33 -26.45 1.30
CA GLN A 62 8.36 -25.70 0.51
C GLN A 62 8.11 -26.38 -0.83
N ASP A 63 6.89 -26.29 -1.35
CA ASP A 63 6.55 -26.74 -2.69
C ASP A 63 6.96 -25.68 -3.72
N HIS A 64 8.11 -25.88 -4.36
CA HIS A 64 8.67 -24.99 -5.36
C HIS A 64 7.78 -24.85 -6.62
N ALA A 65 6.88 -25.82 -6.90
CA ALA A 65 5.97 -25.74 -8.04
C ALA A 65 4.90 -24.65 -7.87
N THR A 66 4.63 -24.24 -6.62
CA THR A 66 3.67 -23.18 -6.28
C THR A 66 4.32 -21.81 -6.04
N ALA A 67 5.63 -21.69 -6.24
CA ALA A 67 6.35 -20.44 -5.99
C ALA A 67 5.85 -19.30 -6.88
N THR A 68 5.71 -18.11 -6.29
CA THR A 68 5.40 -16.87 -7.01
C THR A 68 6.50 -15.85 -6.79
N TYR A 69 6.74 -15.01 -7.79
CA TYR A 69 7.81 -14.02 -7.74
C TYR A 69 7.25 -12.61 -7.63
N ALA A 70 7.76 -11.85 -6.66
CA ALA A 70 7.44 -10.42 -6.49
C ALA A 70 8.62 -9.58 -7.01
N SER A 71 8.46 -8.98 -8.19
CA SER A 71 9.45 -8.06 -8.76
C SER A 71 9.55 -6.78 -7.93
N LYS A 72 10.73 -6.13 -7.97
CA LYS A 72 10.93 -4.83 -7.34
C LYS A 72 9.97 -3.80 -7.93
N ILE A 73 9.20 -3.15 -7.07
CA ILE A 73 8.24 -2.10 -7.45
C ILE A 73 9.00 -0.90 -8.04
N GLN A 74 8.62 -0.51 -9.26
CA GLN A 74 9.17 0.66 -9.94
C GLN A 74 8.40 1.93 -9.53
N LYS A 75 9.09 3.09 -9.52
CA LYS A 75 8.45 4.38 -9.19
C LYS A 75 7.29 4.72 -10.13
N SER A 76 7.36 4.31 -11.39
CA SER A 76 6.30 4.50 -12.40
C SER A 76 4.99 3.78 -12.06
N GLU A 77 5.06 2.64 -11.36
CA GLU A 77 3.87 1.89 -10.92
C GLU A 77 3.01 2.67 -9.92
N GLY A 78 3.61 3.67 -9.25
CA GLY A 78 2.89 4.59 -8.37
C GLY A 78 1.97 5.56 -9.11
N GLN A 79 2.08 5.73 -10.42
CA GLN A 79 1.19 6.60 -11.17
C GLN A 79 -0.24 6.05 -11.16
N ILE A 80 -1.19 6.92 -10.80
CA ILE A 80 -2.61 6.58 -10.75
C ILE A 80 -3.17 6.64 -12.18
N ASP A 81 -3.88 5.59 -12.59
CA ASP A 81 -4.80 5.62 -13.72
C ASP A 81 -6.21 5.82 -13.16
N TRP A 82 -6.80 6.98 -13.41
CA TRP A 82 -8.13 7.30 -12.93
C TRP A 82 -9.24 6.45 -13.56
N LYS A 83 -8.96 5.68 -14.62
CA LYS A 83 -9.88 4.69 -15.22
C LYS A 83 -10.03 3.44 -14.36
N ASP A 84 -9.09 3.19 -13.45
CA ASP A 84 -9.21 2.14 -12.46
C ASP A 84 -10.39 2.41 -11.52
N ASP A 85 -10.96 1.34 -10.94
CA ASP A 85 -11.99 1.51 -9.91
C ASP A 85 -11.40 2.10 -8.61
N ALA A 86 -12.26 2.72 -7.78
CA ALA A 86 -11.83 3.42 -6.59
C ALA A 86 -11.13 2.49 -5.57
N ARG A 87 -11.53 1.20 -5.48
CA ARG A 87 -10.89 0.24 -4.56
C ARG A 87 -9.48 -0.10 -5.00
N LYS A 88 -9.25 -0.26 -6.32
CA LYS A 88 -7.93 -0.50 -6.88
C LYS A 88 -7.00 0.70 -6.63
N ILE A 89 -7.51 1.93 -6.80
CA ILE A 89 -6.74 3.15 -6.51
C ILE A 89 -6.42 3.25 -5.01
N ILE A 90 -7.38 3.00 -4.11
CA ILE A 90 -7.13 2.96 -2.66
C ILE A 90 -6.11 1.87 -2.31
N GLY A 91 -6.23 0.69 -2.91
CA GLY A 91 -5.24 -0.39 -2.75
C GLY A 91 -3.83 0.05 -3.15
N LYS A 92 -3.70 0.79 -4.28
CA LYS A 92 -2.41 1.36 -4.72
C LYS A 92 -1.89 2.42 -3.73
N VAL A 93 -2.75 3.31 -3.21
CA VAL A 93 -2.38 4.32 -2.21
C VAL A 93 -1.85 3.65 -0.95
N ASN A 94 -2.57 2.68 -0.41
CA ASN A 94 -2.20 1.98 0.81
C ASN A 94 -0.98 1.07 0.61
N GLY A 95 -0.94 0.30 -0.47
CA GLY A 95 0.11 -0.68 -0.74
C GLY A 95 1.47 -0.07 -1.09
N LEU A 96 1.49 1.17 -1.62
CA LEU A 96 2.72 1.87 -1.95
C LEU A 96 3.15 2.91 -0.89
N TYR A 97 2.41 3.03 0.19
CA TYR A 97 2.71 3.95 1.29
C TYR A 97 3.92 3.48 2.11
N PRO A 98 4.84 4.35 2.53
CA PRO A 98 4.99 5.73 2.09
C PRO A 98 5.85 5.87 0.83
N VAL A 99 6.53 4.80 0.40
CA VAL A 99 7.49 4.78 -0.72
C VAL A 99 7.26 3.54 -1.58
N PRO A 100 7.16 3.72 -2.91
CA PRO A 100 7.34 4.96 -3.70
C PRO A 100 6.18 5.94 -3.57
N GLY A 101 5.00 5.50 -3.13
CA GLY A 101 3.77 6.24 -2.99
C GLY A 101 2.99 6.34 -4.30
N ALA A 102 1.65 6.29 -4.20
CA ALA A 102 0.76 6.53 -5.33
C ALA A 102 0.69 8.04 -5.64
N TYR A 103 0.67 8.41 -6.92
CA TYR A 103 0.71 9.81 -7.32
C TYR A 103 -0.04 10.09 -8.63
N PHE A 104 -0.39 11.34 -8.82
CA PHE A 104 -0.81 11.90 -10.10
C PHE A 104 0.03 13.15 -10.44
N ASN A 105 -0.03 13.59 -11.70
CA ASN A 105 0.62 14.82 -12.14
C ASN A 105 -0.45 15.87 -12.46
N PHE A 106 -0.21 17.13 -12.06
CA PHE A 106 -1.04 18.26 -12.42
C PHE A 106 -0.14 19.48 -12.69
N ASN A 107 -0.30 20.11 -13.86
CA ASN A 107 0.54 21.23 -14.30
C ASN A 107 2.06 20.97 -14.20
N GLY A 108 2.49 19.74 -14.51
CA GLY A 108 3.91 19.37 -14.46
C GLY A 108 4.45 19.07 -13.05
N GLU A 109 3.64 19.23 -12.00
CA GLU A 109 4.02 18.92 -10.63
C GLU A 109 3.43 17.58 -10.20
N ARG A 110 4.23 16.73 -9.52
CA ARG A 110 3.77 15.45 -8.96
C ARG A 110 3.14 15.65 -7.59
N HIS A 111 1.95 15.09 -7.44
CA HIS A 111 1.18 15.08 -6.19
C HIS A 111 1.03 13.65 -5.71
N LYS A 112 1.65 13.32 -4.59
CA LYS A 112 1.56 12.00 -3.96
C LYS A 112 0.34 11.95 -3.04
N ILE A 113 -0.51 10.94 -3.19
CA ILE A 113 -1.63 10.67 -2.29
C ILE A 113 -1.12 9.74 -1.18
N LEU A 114 -1.26 10.17 0.07
CA LEU A 114 -0.82 9.40 1.23
C LEU A 114 -1.99 8.74 1.96
N LYS A 115 -3.16 9.39 1.92
CA LYS A 115 -4.37 8.85 2.52
C LYS A 115 -5.60 9.25 1.71
N ALA A 116 -6.44 8.29 1.42
CA ALA A 116 -7.69 8.52 0.72
C ALA A 116 -8.75 7.51 1.17
N LYS A 117 -10.01 7.79 0.87
CA LYS A 117 -11.15 6.90 1.13
C LYS A 117 -12.11 6.90 -0.05
N ILE A 118 -12.94 5.88 -0.14
CA ILE A 118 -14.02 5.81 -1.13
C ILE A 118 -14.94 7.03 -0.95
N GLY A 119 -15.28 7.68 -2.06
CA GLY A 119 -16.24 8.75 -2.15
C GLY A 119 -17.57 8.27 -2.72
N ASN A 120 -18.53 9.20 -2.80
CA ASN A 120 -19.88 8.93 -3.32
C ASN A 120 -20.17 9.71 -4.62
N GLY A 121 -19.21 10.50 -5.09
CA GLY A 121 -19.35 11.30 -6.30
C GLY A 121 -19.27 10.45 -7.57
N GLN A 122 -19.84 10.95 -8.66
CA GLN A 122 -19.78 10.34 -9.97
C GLN A 122 -19.41 11.38 -11.01
N GLY A 123 -18.56 11.00 -11.97
CA GLY A 123 -18.09 11.87 -13.02
C GLY A 123 -17.25 11.10 -14.03
N LYS A 124 -16.61 11.81 -14.94
CA LYS A 124 -15.63 11.21 -15.85
C LYS A 124 -14.35 10.88 -15.09
N PRO A 125 -13.70 9.72 -15.34
CA PRO A 125 -12.43 9.39 -14.69
C PRO A 125 -11.41 10.54 -14.76
N GLY A 126 -10.84 10.92 -13.62
CA GLY A 126 -9.93 12.06 -13.46
C GLY A 126 -10.61 13.41 -13.21
N GLU A 127 -11.92 13.51 -13.30
CA GLU A 127 -12.65 14.74 -13.02
C GLU A 127 -12.65 15.05 -11.51
N VAL A 128 -12.29 16.27 -11.15
CA VAL A 128 -12.37 16.80 -9.79
C VAL A 128 -13.81 17.19 -9.51
N LEU A 129 -14.50 16.46 -8.65
CA LEU A 129 -15.93 16.62 -8.38
C LEU A 129 -16.23 17.68 -7.32
N ALA A 130 -15.25 17.97 -6.46
CA ALA A 130 -15.39 18.93 -5.38
C ALA A 130 -14.05 19.57 -5.01
N ASP A 131 -14.09 20.80 -4.49
CA ASP A 131 -12.88 21.56 -4.14
C ASP A 131 -12.06 20.94 -2.99
N TYR A 132 -12.63 20.01 -2.22
CA TYR A 132 -11.92 19.19 -1.24
C TYR A 132 -11.30 17.92 -1.84
N LEU A 133 -11.04 17.91 -3.13
CA LEU A 133 -10.44 16.84 -3.92
C LEU A 133 -11.13 15.48 -3.78
N GLU A 134 -12.40 15.45 -4.14
CA GLU A 134 -13.06 14.21 -4.52
C GLU A 134 -12.85 14.02 -6.03
N ILE A 135 -12.27 12.88 -6.43
CA ILE A 135 -11.87 12.61 -7.81
C ILE A 135 -12.68 11.43 -8.34
N ALA A 136 -13.29 11.59 -9.51
CA ALA A 136 -13.99 10.51 -10.18
C ALA A 136 -13.02 9.44 -10.67
N CYS A 137 -13.40 8.19 -10.49
CA CYS A 137 -12.67 6.99 -10.89
C CYS A 137 -13.49 6.18 -11.90
N GLY A 138 -12.94 5.05 -12.35
CA GLY A 138 -13.68 4.07 -13.12
C GLY A 138 -14.91 3.54 -12.38
N ASN A 139 -15.81 2.84 -13.12
CA ASN A 139 -17.03 2.23 -12.60
C ASN A 139 -17.98 3.18 -11.86
N LYS A 140 -18.02 4.47 -12.26
CA LYS A 140 -18.86 5.51 -11.63
C LYS A 140 -18.61 5.64 -10.11
N GLN A 141 -17.39 5.49 -9.69
CA GLN A 141 -16.92 5.63 -8.32
C GLN A 141 -16.08 6.90 -8.16
N SER A 142 -15.74 7.22 -6.93
CA SER A 142 -14.81 8.31 -6.62
C SER A 142 -13.94 7.96 -5.42
N ILE A 143 -12.84 8.70 -5.24
CA ILE A 143 -12.08 8.72 -3.99
C ILE A 143 -12.04 10.15 -3.43
N LYS A 144 -12.00 10.26 -2.11
CA LYS A 144 -11.74 11.50 -1.38
C LYS A 144 -10.32 11.45 -0.84
N ILE A 145 -9.51 12.41 -1.24
CA ILE A 145 -8.13 12.53 -0.74
C ILE A 145 -8.18 13.17 0.65
N ASN A 146 -7.46 12.59 1.62
CA ASN A 146 -7.36 13.11 2.98
C ASN A 146 -6.00 13.74 3.23
N GLU A 147 -4.92 13.10 2.75
CA GLU A 147 -3.54 13.57 2.90
C GLU A 147 -2.81 13.51 1.57
N ILE A 148 -2.07 14.56 1.26
CA ILE A 148 -1.40 14.76 -0.02
C ILE A 148 -0.02 15.40 0.22
N GLN A 149 0.92 15.12 -0.69
CA GLN A 149 2.25 15.72 -0.67
C GLN A 149 2.63 16.20 -2.06
N ARG A 150 2.87 17.49 -2.22
CA ARG A 150 3.48 18.06 -3.44
C ARG A 150 4.97 17.68 -3.50
N GLN A 151 5.49 17.58 -4.69
CA GLN A 151 6.91 17.26 -4.90
C GLN A 151 7.83 18.24 -4.13
N GLY A 152 8.72 17.65 -3.29
CA GLY A 152 9.67 18.45 -2.49
C GLY A 152 9.06 19.25 -1.35
N LYS A 153 7.78 19.06 -1.01
CA LYS A 153 7.09 19.75 0.09
C LYS A 153 6.74 18.78 1.23
N LYS A 154 6.30 19.33 2.35
CA LYS A 154 5.76 18.56 3.48
C LYS A 154 4.39 17.97 3.14
N VAL A 155 4.03 16.92 3.84
CA VAL A 155 2.68 16.36 3.83
C VAL A 155 1.69 17.40 4.34
N GLN A 156 0.55 17.50 3.70
CA GLN A 156 -0.54 18.39 4.07
C GLN A 156 -1.84 17.58 4.19
N ASN A 157 -2.68 17.92 5.15
CA ASN A 157 -4.06 17.50 5.11
C ASN A 157 -4.79 18.23 3.97
N ILE A 158 -5.91 17.66 3.52
CA ILE A 158 -6.60 18.21 2.35
C ILE A 158 -7.11 19.63 2.58
N GLY A 159 -7.53 19.97 3.81
CA GLY A 159 -8.02 21.32 4.14
C GLY A 159 -6.94 22.38 3.96
N GLU A 160 -5.71 22.10 4.32
CA GLU A 160 -4.55 23.00 4.10
C GLU A 160 -4.17 23.08 2.63
N PHE A 161 -4.15 21.93 1.95
CA PHE A 161 -3.75 21.85 0.55
C PHE A 161 -4.66 22.68 -0.37
N VAL A 162 -5.99 22.63 -0.18
CA VAL A 162 -6.95 23.30 -1.05
C VAL A 162 -6.88 24.83 -0.97
N LEU A 163 -6.31 25.39 0.11
CA LEU A 163 -6.13 26.85 0.22
C LEU A 163 -5.09 27.40 -0.75
N GLY A 164 -4.10 26.60 -1.14
CA GLY A 164 -3.00 27.03 -1.99
C GLY A 164 -2.88 26.30 -3.33
N THR A 165 -3.86 25.45 -3.71
CA THR A 165 -3.82 24.71 -4.96
C THR A 165 -4.64 25.38 -6.06
N GLN A 166 -4.20 25.17 -7.33
CA GLN A 166 -4.97 25.52 -8.52
C GLN A 166 -5.92 24.40 -8.97
N ILE A 167 -5.88 23.23 -8.32
CA ILE A 167 -6.78 22.12 -8.63
C ILE A 167 -8.16 22.46 -8.07
N LYS A 168 -9.12 22.72 -8.94
CA LYS A 168 -10.49 23.13 -8.58
C LYS A 168 -11.51 22.14 -9.14
N LYS A 169 -12.71 22.19 -8.62
CA LYS A 169 -13.84 21.45 -9.19
C LYS A 169 -13.93 21.66 -10.70
N GLY A 170 -14.10 20.58 -11.45
CA GLY A 170 -14.12 20.56 -12.91
C GLY A 170 -12.74 20.46 -13.58
N SER A 171 -11.63 20.53 -12.83
CA SER A 171 -10.30 20.18 -13.37
C SER A 171 -10.24 18.69 -13.74
N PHE A 172 -9.33 18.33 -14.63
CA PHE A 172 -9.02 16.93 -14.96
C PHE A 172 -7.56 16.61 -14.60
N LEU A 173 -7.34 15.43 -14.01
CA LEU A 173 -6.05 14.92 -13.55
C LEU A 173 -5.55 13.79 -14.43
#